data_4371d1cf5a830396235d53611f24ab35
#
_entry.id   4371d1cf5a830396235d53611f24ab35
#
_cell.length_a   1.000
_cell.length_b   1.000
_cell.length_c   1.000
_cell.angle_alpha   90.00
_cell.angle_beta   90.00
_cell.angle_gamma   90.00
#
_symmetry.space_group_name_H-M   'P 1'
#
loop_
_entity.id
_entity.type
_entity.pdbx_description
1 polymer ?
#
loop_
_entity_poly.entity_id
_entity_poly.type
_entity_poly.pdbx_seq_one_letter_code
_entity_poly.pdbx_strand_id
1 'polypeptide(L)'
;MNLKELFSLNIFIFILNLFVLSFSHGLDFKVTDLKKLSGSRPNIIMFLADDQSISDHTTYGNKKVPTPITQAFSQESLVFNNAFTGQAICAPSRSMLLTGLYPLKNGCYINHTAIRPGLRTLPSYLKELGYDVLLVGKSHLKPASQFPWTRWIQPVKKAGYPRPAISIDEVDEYLSKREKPFCLIIASEYPHGPYFKDSKFKPDEVSLPPFQYDSIGSRNYFGRYYTSITEKENEFKEILDLIDEHKLREESIVFYADDHGMARGKFTVYKSGLNVAFMVRWPGNIKPGRTDALVSFADFVPTLIDLAKDNDSNETNDFDGKSLVGLFEGISSEQHEYLYGVGNSQGIQNRHIFPQRSIYDGRYNYIYNFNSNERLAKLDIKDPVSYYFYKFGADKNKDKPEEELYDTLNDPFEMSNLAKNSELTALKNKLKNALFSWMDTQNDYLNDSDSIPFFKVWRSALDLDQQAPQFNYSILEDKVGTLKGRRVNPHIFGI
;
A
#
# COMPACT_ATOMS: atom_id res chain seq x y z
N MET A 1 -27.98 39.28 53.80
CA MET A 1 -27.73 37.97 53.20
C MET A 1 -28.64 36.99 53.95
N ASN A 2 -29.53 36.34 53.25
CA ASN A 2 -30.59 35.52 53.81
C ASN A 2 -30.01 34.10 54.11
N LEU A 3 -30.53 33.44 55.18
CA LEU A 3 -30.04 32.12 55.62
C LEU A 3 -29.96 31.07 54.48
N LYS A 4 -30.81 31.18 53.43
CA LYS A 4 -30.80 30.35 52.25
C LYS A 4 -29.58 30.61 51.37
N GLU A 5 -29.07 31.81 51.28
CA GLU A 5 -27.88 32.15 50.48
C GLU A 5 -26.62 31.71 51.21
N LEU A 6 -26.55 31.69 52.51
CA LEU A 6 -25.44 31.12 53.27
C LEU A 6 -25.38 29.60 53.17
N PHE A 7 -26.54 28.91 53.08
CA PHE A 7 -26.60 27.48 52.94
C PHE A 7 -26.18 27.04 51.49
N SER A 8 -26.58 27.82 50.48
CA SER A 8 -26.18 27.61 49.09
C SER A 8 -24.67 27.82 48.87
N LEU A 9 -24.11 28.85 49.48
CA LEU A 9 -22.69 29.18 49.39
C LEU A 9 -21.81 28.11 50.08
N ASN A 10 -22.22 27.58 51.22
CA ASN A 10 -21.50 26.51 51.92
C ASN A 10 -21.56 25.18 51.20
N ILE A 11 -22.67 24.86 50.53
CA ILE A 11 -22.77 23.67 49.68
C ILE A 11 -21.87 23.79 48.42
N PHE A 12 -21.83 25.00 47.82
CA PHE A 12 -20.96 25.25 46.67
C PHE A 12 -19.48 25.15 47.02
N ILE A 13 -19.08 25.69 48.19
CA ILE A 13 -17.69 25.61 48.70
C ILE A 13 -17.35 24.16 49.09
N PHE A 14 -18.31 23.38 49.62
CA PHE A 14 -18.11 21.97 49.95
C PHE A 14 -17.95 21.08 48.67
N ILE A 15 -18.74 21.35 47.65
CA ILE A 15 -18.63 20.68 46.35
C ILE A 15 -17.31 21.07 45.65
N LEU A 16 -16.92 22.34 45.71
CA LEU A 16 -15.66 22.82 45.13
C LEU A 16 -14.44 22.19 45.85
N ASN A 17 -14.48 22.04 47.18
CA ASN A 17 -13.44 21.37 47.94
C ASN A 17 -13.40 19.84 47.67
N LEU A 18 -14.53 19.19 47.44
CA LEU A 18 -14.59 17.80 47.01
C LEU A 18 -13.98 17.62 45.60
N PHE A 19 -14.19 18.59 44.73
CA PHE A 19 -13.57 18.58 43.38
C PHE A 19 -12.07 18.83 43.43
N VAL A 20 -11.60 19.73 44.29
CA VAL A 20 -10.17 20.01 44.49
C VAL A 20 -9.47 18.87 45.23
N LEU A 21 -10.13 18.20 46.19
CA LEU A 21 -9.59 16.99 46.84
C LEU A 21 -9.57 15.77 45.94
N SER A 22 -10.44 15.69 44.92
CA SER A 22 -10.39 14.65 43.88
C SER A 22 -9.24 14.86 42.87
N PHE A 23 -8.76 16.10 42.71
CA PHE A 23 -7.60 16.42 41.88
C PHE A 23 -6.25 16.35 42.61
N SER A 24 -6.26 16.30 43.96
CA SER A 24 -5.03 16.21 44.76
C SER A 24 -4.62 14.77 45.12
N HIS A 25 -5.48 13.79 44.89
CA HIS A 25 -4.99 12.42 44.72
C HIS A 25 -4.45 12.32 43.28
N GLY A 26 -3.19 12.73 43.14
CA GLY A 26 -2.42 12.40 41.95
C GLY A 26 -2.66 10.93 41.65
N LEU A 27 -3.44 10.66 40.61
CA LEU A 27 -3.20 9.49 39.85
C LEU A 27 -1.74 9.66 39.42
N ASP A 28 -0.82 9.09 40.19
CA ASP A 28 0.43 8.61 39.67
C ASP A 28 0.02 7.68 38.56
N PHE A 29 -0.19 8.24 37.38
CA PHE A 29 0.06 7.53 36.15
C PHE A 29 1.54 7.17 36.28
N LYS A 30 1.82 6.02 36.89
CA LYS A 30 3.02 5.30 36.55
C LYS A 30 3.02 5.29 35.03
N VAL A 31 3.89 6.10 34.46
CA VAL A 31 4.37 5.87 33.10
C VAL A 31 4.82 4.42 33.20
N THR A 32 3.92 3.50 32.86
CA THR A 32 4.24 2.06 32.74
C THR A 32 5.44 2.10 31.85
N ASP A 33 6.56 1.53 32.30
CA ASP A 33 7.81 1.47 31.58
C ASP A 33 7.49 1.09 30.14
N LEU A 34 7.44 2.11 29.25
CA LEU A 34 7.13 1.92 27.85
C LEU A 34 8.26 1.01 27.33
N LYS A 35 7.94 -0.22 27.00
CA LYS A 35 8.91 -1.19 26.56
C LYS A 35 9.54 -0.67 25.28
N LYS A 36 10.85 -0.38 25.32
CA LYS A 36 11.60 0.04 24.17
C LYS A 36 11.68 -1.11 23.16
N LEU A 37 11.09 -0.93 21.98
CA LEU A 37 11.07 -1.95 20.92
C LEU A 37 12.24 -1.81 19.94
N SER A 38 12.80 -0.61 19.80
CA SER A 38 14.00 -0.38 18.99
C SER A 38 15.15 -1.28 19.46
N GLY A 39 15.76 -2.03 18.55
CA GLY A 39 16.83 -2.98 18.88
C GLY A 39 16.41 -4.28 19.58
N SER A 40 15.12 -4.57 19.63
CA SER A 40 14.58 -5.77 20.28
C SER A 40 14.83 -7.07 19.51
N ARG A 41 15.16 -6.99 18.21
CA ARG A 41 15.57 -8.09 17.32
C ARG A 41 14.58 -9.26 17.24
N PRO A 42 13.27 -9.02 17.02
CA PRO A 42 12.28 -10.10 16.89
C PRO A 42 12.51 -10.91 15.61
N ASN A 43 11.95 -12.11 15.54
CA ASN A 43 11.67 -12.71 14.25
C ASN A 43 10.60 -11.89 13.54
N ILE A 44 10.72 -11.75 12.22
CA ILE A 44 9.87 -10.90 11.42
C ILE A 44 9.13 -11.76 10.39
N ILE A 45 7.81 -11.64 10.36
CA ILE A 45 6.98 -12.37 9.40
C ILE A 45 6.03 -11.38 8.76
N MET A 46 6.08 -11.25 7.44
CA MET A 46 5.16 -10.46 6.64
C MET A 46 4.36 -11.38 5.74
N PHE A 47 3.05 -11.46 5.93
CA PHE A 47 2.14 -12.08 4.97
C PHE A 47 1.57 -11.00 4.05
N LEU A 48 1.82 -11.13 2.75
CA LEU A 48 1.42 -10.18 1.71
C LEU A 48 0.46 -10.87 0.74
N ALA A 49 -0.80 -10.49 0.75
CA ALA A 49 -1.80 -10.93 -0.21
C ALA A 49 -1.69 -10.13 -1.53
N ASP A 50 -2.24 -10.67 -2.62
CA ASP A 50 -2.11 -10.13 -3.97
C ASP A 50 -3.47 -9.76 -4.57
N ASP A 51 -3.69 -8.48 -4.87
CA ASP A 51 -4.94 -7.99 -5.48
C ASP A 51 -6.18 -8.11 -4.58
N GLN A 52 -6.11 -7.74 -3.30
CA GLN A 52 -7.29 -7.65 -2.44
C GLN A 52 -7.56 -6.20 -2.03
N SER A 53 -8.81 -5.74 -2.18
CA SER A 53 -9.19 -4.40 -1.73
C SER A 53 -9.45 -4.40 -0.21
N ILE A 54 -9.11 -3.30 0.46
CA ILE A 54 -9.39 -3.13 1.89
C ILE A 54 -10.90 -3.31 2.20
N SER A 55 -11.78 -2.92 1.27
CA SER A 55 -13.23 -3.13 1.37
C SER A 55 -13.64 -4.60 1.30
N ASP A 56 -12.73 -5.50 0.94
CA ASP A 56 -12.99 -6.94 0.82
C ASP A 56 -12.47 -7.71 2.06
N HIS A 57 -12.50 -7.05 3.21
CA HIS A 57 -12.17 -7.65 4.51
C HIS A 57 -13.28 -7.42 5.53
N THR A 58 -13.64 -8.45 6.28
CA THR A 58 -14.57 -8.36 7.42
C THR A 58 -14.05 -7.37 8.47
N THR A 59 -12.75 -7.35 8.71
CA THR A 59 -12.06 -6.43 9.63
C THR A 59 -12.34 -4.96 9.31
N TYR A 60 -12.55 -4.62 8.03
CA TYR A 60 -12.83 -3.26 7.56
C TYR A 60 -14.30 -3.06 7.16
N GLY A 61 -15.21 -3.95 7.62
CA GLY A 61 -16.66 -3.74 7.59
C GLY A 61 -17.43 -4.52 6.53
N ASN A 62 -16.80 -5.31 5.67
CA ASN A 62 -17.53 -6.15 4.71
C ASN A 62 -18.08 -7.40 5.38
N LYS A 63 -19.41 -7.50 5.44
CA LYS A 63 -20.10 -8.62 6.13
C LYS A 63 -20.27 -9.89 5.28
N LYS A 64 -19.98 -9.82 3.98
CA LYS A 64 -20.21 -10.95 3.06
C LYS A 64 -18.92 -11.63 2.59
N VAL A 65 -17.79 -10.95 2.72
CA VAL A 65 -16.48 -11.52 2.32
C VAL A 65 -16.02 -12.55 3.36
N PRO A 66 -15.56 -13.73 2.93
CA PRO A 66 -15.12 -14.78 3.84
C PRO A 66 -13.66 -14.57 4.29
N THR A 67 -13.44 -13.68 5.26
CA THR A 67 -12.10 -13.43 5.83
C THR A 67 -12.03 -13.70 7.34
N PRO A 68 -12.38 -14.94 7.81
CA PRO A 68 -12.45 -15.23 9.24
C PRO A 68 -11.08 -15.28 9.91
N ILE A 69 -10.04 -15.73 9.21
CA ILE A 69 -8.68 -15.85 9.78
C ILE A 69 -8.06 -14.45 9.94
N THR A 70 -8.15 -13.62 8.90
CA THR A 70 -7.71 -12.22 8.96
C THR A 70 -8.49 -11.43 10.01
N GLN A 71 -9.81 -11.71 10.17
CA GLN A 71 -10.63 -11.10 11.21
C GLN A 71 -10.19 -11.52 12.61
N ALA A 72 -9.94 -12.81 12.84
CA ALA A 72 -9.44 -13.30 14.14
C ALA A 72 -8.06 -12.71 14.45
N PHE A 73 -7.16 -12.67 13.48
CA PHE A 73 -5.84 -12.05 13.62
C PHE A 73 -5.94 -10.56 13.98
N SER A 74 -6.91 -9.83 13.42
CA SER A 74 -7.11 -8.42 13.70
C SER A 74 -7.49 -8.12 15.16
N GLN A 75 -8.12 -9.06 15.85
CA GLN A 75 -8.51 -8.89 17.27
C GLN A 75 -7.30 -8.88 18.20
N GLU A 76 -6.18 -9.45 17.78
CA GLU A 76 -4.91 -9.51 18.52
C GLU A 76 -3.87 -8.53 17.96
N SER A 77 -4.26 -7.67 17.02
CA SER A 77 -3.37 -6.80 16.25
C SER A 77 -3.64 -5.32 16.47
N LEU A 78 -2.63 -4.48 16.22
CA LEU A 78 -2.83 -3.09 15.91
C LEU A 78 -3.26 -3.00 14.44
N VAL A 79 -4.48 -2.52 14.18
CA VAL A 79 -5.10 -2.41 12.87
C VAL A 79 -5.01 -0.97 12.38
N PHE A 80 -4.50 -0.76 11.17
CA PHE A 80 -4.36 0.55 10.54
C PHE A 80 -5.52 0.82 9.59
N ASN A 81 -6.25 1.92 9.81
CA ASN A 81 -7.36 2.32 8.93
C ASN A 81 -6.87 3.02 7.65
N ASN A 82 -5.68 3.63 7.70
CA ASN A 82 -5.10 4.42 6.60
C ASN A 82 -3.66 3.99 6.32
N ALA A 83 -3.48 2.75 5.82
CA ALA A 83 -2.19 2.27 5.32
C ALA A 83 -2.19 2.30 3.78
N PHE A 84 -1.22 2.97 3.17
CA PHE A 84 -1.21 3.18 1.73
C PHE A 84 0.05 2.60 1.07
N THR A 85 -0.17 1.90 -0.05
CA THR A 85 0.89 1.75 -1.05
C THR A 85 1.01 3.02 -1.89
N GLY A 86 2.19 3.31 -2.41
CA GLY A 86 2.38 4.50 -3.26
C GLY A 86 1.89 4.33 -4.70
N GLN A 87 1.63 3.10 -5.12
CA GLN A 87 1.10 2.80 -6.45
C GLN A 87 0.32 1.49 -6.46
N ALA A 88 -0.91 1.53 -6.94
CA ALA A 88 -1.83 0.40 -6.92
C ALA A 88 -1.54 -0.61 -8.04
N ILE A 89 -0.35 -1.20 -8.01
CA ILE A 89 0.08 -2.29 -8.90
C ILE A 89 1.28 -3.05 -8.33
N CYS A 90 1.33 -4.36 -8.57
CA CYS A 90 2.18 -5.32 -7.87
C CYS A 90 3.67 -4.94 -7.79
N ALA A 91 4.42 -4.79 -8.91
CA ALA A 91 5.86 -4.56 -8.85
C ALA A 91 6.22 -3.21 -8.19
N PRO A 92 5.59 -2.07 -8.53
CA PRO A 92 5.79 -0.80 -7.82
C PRO A 92 5.48 -0.86 -6.33
N SER A 93 4.34 -1.44 -5.94
CA SER A 93 3.96 -1.58 -4.54
C SER A 93 4.97 -2.41 -3.75
N ARG A 94 5.33 -3.59 -4.25
CA ARG A 94 6.30 -4.50 -3.61
C ARG A 94 7.71 -3.90 -3.57
N SER A 95 8.12 -3.17 -4.62
CA SER A 95 9.40 -2.47 -4.62
C SER A 95 9.43 -1.34 -3.58
N MET A 96 8.34 -0.59 -3.41
CA MET A 96 8.23 0.43 -2.37
C MET A 96 8.34 -0.18 -0.97
N LEU A 97 7.60 -1.27 -0.70
CA LEU A 97 7.62 -1.99 0.57
C LEU A 97 9.03 -2.45 0.95
N LEU A 98 9.84 -2.88 -0.04
CA LEU A 98 11.16 -3.48 0.19
C LEU A 98 12.35 -2.52 -0.02
N THR A 99 12.09 -1.28 -0.42
CA THR A 99 13.14 -0.24 -0.55
C THR A 99 12.97 0.91 0.44
N GLY A 100 11.77 1.12 1.00
CA GLY A 100 11.46 2.29 1.81
C GLY A 100 11.34 3.59 0.99
N LEU A 101 11.23 3.48 -0.34
CA LEU A 101 11.20 4.60 -1.29
C LEU A 101 9.96 4.53 -2.17
N TYR A 102 9.33 5.69 -2.43
CA TYR A 102 8.24 5.75 -3.40
C TYR A 102 8.68 5.29 -4.80
N PRO A 103 7.75 4.79 -5.63
CA PRO A 103 8.07 4.22 -6.95
C PRO A 103 8.85 5.15 -7.88
N LEU A 104 8.61 6.47 -7.83
CA LEU A 104 9.35 7.45 -8.61
C LEU A 104 10.82 7.52 -8.20
N LYS A 105 11.09 7.50 -6.90
CA LYS A 105 12.44 7.58 -6.35
C LYS A 105 13.18 6.25 -6.50
N ASN A 106 12.52 5.12 -6.30
CA ASN A 106 13.15 3.81 -6.50
C ASN A 106 13.24 3.39 -7.98
N GLY A 107 12.51 4.04 -8.90
CA GLY A 107 12.55 3.79 -10.35
C GLY A 107 11.54 2.76 -10.86
N CYS A 108 10.93 1.96 -10.01
CA CYS A 108 9.92 0.95 -10.40
C CYS A 108 8.50 1.55 -10.37
N TYR A 109 8.23 2.56 -11.20
CA TYR A 109 6.91 3.18 -11.33
C TYR A 109 6.10 2.68 -12.55
N ILE A 110 6.59 1.66 -13.22
CA ILE A 110 5.91 0.92 -14.28
C ILE A 110 5.93 -0.56 -13.91
N ASN A 111 4.80 -1.23 -14.09
CA ASN A 111 4.72 -2.65 -13.73
C ASN A 111 5.72 -3.50 -14.53
N HIS A 112 6.31 -4.51 -13.90
CA HIS A 112 7.32 -5.41 -14.46
C HIS A 112 8.69 -4.76 -14.74
N THR A 113 8.94 -3.53 -14.32
CA THR A 113 10.25 -2.89 -14.44
C THR A 113 11.13 -3.14 -13.21
N ALA A 114 12.41 -2.81 -13.32
CA ALA A 114 13.39 -2.95 -12.26
C ALA A 114 13.47 -1.66 -11.42
N ILE A 115 13.95 -1.78 -10.18
CA ILE A 115 14.39 -0.63 -9.38
C ILE A 115 15.72 -0.08 -9.94
N ARG A 116 16.06 1.16 -9.57
CA ARG A 116 17.33 1.80 -9.97
C ARG A 116 18.52 0.97 -9.49
N PRO A 117 19.61 0.91 -10.28
CA PRO A 117 20.85 0.27 -9.86
C PRO A 117 21.42 0.91 -8.58
N GLY A 118 22.06 0.08 -7.75
CA GLY A 118 22.75 0.53 -6.56
C GLY A 118 21.85 0.82 -5.36
N LEU A 119 20.53 0.71 -5.49
CA LEU A 119 19.65 0.83 -4.34
C LEU A 119 19.80 -0.38 -3.42
N ARG A 120 19.94 -0.12 -2.13
CA ARG A 120 19.85 -1.15 -1.10
C ARG A 120 18.38 -1.51 -0.86
N THR A 121 18.15 -2.75 -0.51
CA THR A 121 16.80 -3.30 -0.28
C THR A 121 16.73 -3.98 1.08
N LEU A 122 15.54 -4.25 1.56
CA LEU A 122 15.31 -4.89 2.86
C LEU A 122 16.23 -6.11 3.11
N PRO A 123 16.36 -7.08 2.16
CA PRO A 123 17.26 -8.20 2.38
C PRO A 123 18.72 -7.79 2.63
N SER A 124 19.21 -6.74 1.97
CA SER A 124 20.57 -6.25 2.19
C SER A 124 20.75 -5.71 3.60
N TYR A 125 19.83 -4.87 4.06
CA TYR A 125 19.89 -4.27 5.39
C TYR A 125 19.82 -5.31 6.50
N LEU A 126 18.84 -6.20 6.45
CA LEU A 126 18.63 -7.18 7.51
C LEU A 126 19.72 -8.25 7.56
N LYS A 127 20.29 -8.64 6.40
CA LYS A 127 21.44 -9.57 6.38
C LYS A 127 22.67 -8.98 7.05
N GLU A 128 22.97 -7.71 6.86
CA GLU A 128 24.05 -7.01 7.55
C GLU A 128 23.82 -6.95 9.07
N LEU A 129 22.53 -6.91 9.49
CA LEU A 129 22.12 -7.00 10.88
C LEU A 129 22.05 -8.45 11.41
N GLY A 130 22.51 -9.45 10.65
CA GLY A 130 22.63 -10.83 11.06
C GLY A 130 21.35 -11.67 10.95
N TYR A 131 20.34 -11.22 10.20
CA TYR A 131 19.13 -11.97 9.93
C TYR A 131 19.29 -12.91 8.73
N ASP A 132 18.62 -14.05 8.78
CA ASP A 132 18.26 -14.76 7.56
C ASP A 132 17.01 -14.10 6.96
N VAL A 133 17.06 -13.79 5.66
CA VAL A 133 15.95 -13.11 4.97
C VAL A 133 15.46 -13.96 3.83
N LEU A 134 14.22 -14.47 3.94
CA LEU A 134 13.63 -15.38 2.98
C LEU A 134 12.45 -14.72 2.26
N LEU A 135 12.36 -14.99 0.96
CA LEU A 135 11.15 -14.77 0.19
C LEU A 135 10.43 -16.12 0.02
N VAL A 136 9.14 -16.15 0.31
CA VAL A 136 8.28 -17.32 0.09
C VAL A 136 7.19 -16.94 -0.91
N GLY A 137 7.06 -17.69 -2.00
CA GLY A 137 6.04 -17.45 -3.02
C GLY A 137 6.42 -16.40 -4.06
N LYS A 138 5.53 -15.44 -4.34
CA LYS A 138 5.62 -14.48 -5.44
C LYS A 138 6.72 -13.43 -5.23
N SER A 139 7.65 -13.30 -6.18
CA SER A 139 8.64 -12.22 -6.17
C SER A 139 8.11 -10.93 -6.83
N HIS A 140 8.01 -10.92 -8.13
CA HIS A 140 7.66 -9.75 -8.96
C HIS A 140 8.59 -8.55 -8.78
N LEU A 141 9.85 -8.79 -8.37
CA LEU A 141 10.89 -7.81 -8.07
C LEU A 141 12.05 -7.93 -9.05
N LYS A 142 12.60 -6.81 -9.49
CA LYS A 142 13.70 -6.76 -10.44
C LYS A 142 14.67 -5.62 -10.12
N PRO A 143 15.98 -5.77 -10.46
CA PRO A 143 16.61 -7.02 -10.84
C PRO A 143 16.78 -7.94 -9.62
N ALA A 144 16.76 -9.25 -9.81
CA ALA A 144 16.89 -10.21 -8.71
C ALA A 144 18.18 -10.01 -7.89
N SER A 145 19.26 -9.57 -8.52
CA SER A 145 20.56 -9.32 -7.89
C SER A 145 20.53 -8.22 -6.81
N GLN A 146 19.57 -7.30 -6.84
CA GLN A 146 19.42 -6.26 -5.83
C GLN A 146 18.53 -6.68 -4.64
N PHE A 147 17.98 -7.88 -4.69
CA PHE A 147 17.21 -8.48 -3.60
C PHE A 147 17.91 -9.77 -3.13
N PRO A 148 19.04 -9.67 -2.40
CA PRO A 148 19.88 -10.81 -2.05
C PRO A 148 19.27 -11.64 -0.92
N TRP A 149 18.18 -12.35 -1.21
CA TRP A 149 17.54 -13.29 -0.27
C TRP A 149 18.53 -14.35 0.22
N THR A 150 18.44 -14.76 1.47
CA THR A 150 19.15 -15.95 1.97
C THR A 150 18.63 -17.18 1.24
N ARG A 151 17.31 -17.29 1.07
CA ARG A 151 16.65 -18.31 0.27
C ARG A 151 15.36 -17.75 -0.34
N TRP A 152 15.05 -18.15 -1.58
CA TRP A 152 13.73 -17.94 -2.16
C TRP A 152 13.03 -19.29 -2.30
N ILE A 153 12.01 -19.51 -1.44
CA ILE A 153 11.13 -20.67 -1.48
C ILE A 153 10.11 -20.43 -2.59
N GLN A 154 10.19 -21.23 -3.66
CA GLN A 154 9.35 -21.06 -4.84
C GLN A 154 7.90 -21.48 -4.57
N PRO A 155 6.92 -20.82 -5.18
CA PRO A 155 5.53 -21.25 -5.07
C PRO A 155 5.31 -22.57 -5.82
N VAL A 156 4.42 -23.41 -5.29
CA VAL A 156 4.15 -24.76 -5.81
C VAL A 156 2.84 -24.82 -6.54
N LYS A 157 2.81 -25.55 -7.67
CA LYS A 157 1.57 -25.79 -8.41
C LYS A 157 0.76 -26.88 -7.72
N LYS A 158 -0.51 -26.59 -7.43
CA LYS A 158 -1.48 -27.57 -6.92
C LYS A 158 -2.49 -27.92 -8.04
N ALA A 159 -2.81 -29.20 -8.19
CA ALA A 159 -3.79 -29.65 -9.20
C ALA A 159 -5.18 -29.04 -8.89
N GLY A 160 -5.84 -28.50 -9.93
CA GLY A 160 -7.15 -27.82 -9.76
C GLY A 160 -7.08 -26.36 -9.27
N TYR A 161 -5.90 -25.85 -8.92
CA TYR A 161 -5.71 -24.47 -8.46
C TYR A 161 -5.30 -23.57 -9.64
N PRO A 162 -5.92 -22.39 -9.77
CA PRO A 162 -5.62 -21.48 -10.88
C PRO A 162 -4.27 -20.75 -10.72
N ARG A 163 -3.77 -20.66 -9.49
CA ARG A 163 -2.51 -20.01 -9.12
C ARG A 163 -1.65 -20.98 -8.31
N PRO A 164 -0.32 -20.84 -8.35
CA PRO A 164 0.56 -21.54 -7.42
C PRO A 164 0.26 -21.13 -5.97
N ALA A 165 0.48 -22.08 -5.06
CA ALA A 165 0.37 -21.85 -3.60
C ALA A 165 1.75 -21.68 -2.97
N ILE A 166 1.81 -21.14 -1.76
CA ILE A 166 3.05 -21.13 -0.95
C ILE A 166 3.43 -22.57 -0.58
N SER A 167 4.74 -22.83 -0.46
CA SER A 167 5.28 -24.13 -0.05
C SER A 167 5.37 -24.18 1.48
N ILE A 168 4.32 -24.64 2.14
CA ILE A 168 4.25 -24.74 3.60
C ILE A 168 5.32 -25.69 4.14
N ASP A 169 5.51 -26.86 3.52
CA ASP A 169 6.50 -27.87 3.93
C ASP A 169 7.93 -27.29 3.94
N GLU A 170 8.30 -26.48 2.95
CA GLU A 170 9.63 -25.85 2.91
C GLU A 170 9.79 -24.72 3.95
N VAL A 171 8.70 -24.04 4.31
CA VAL A 171 8.70 -23.06 5.41
C VAL A 171 8.88 -23.79 6.74
N ASP A 172 8.16 -24.90 6.97
CA ASP A 172 8.29 -25.75 8.17
C ASP A 172 9.71 -26.32 8.30
N GLU A 173 10.26 -26.87 7.19
CA GLU A 173 11.65 -27.34 7.15
C GLU A 173 12.64 -26.25 7.56
N TYR A 174 12.47 -25.03 7.05
CA TYR A 174 13.34 -23.90 7.42
C TYR A 174 13.19 -23.57 8.91
N LEU A 175 11.96 -23.45 9.41
CA LEU A 175 11.69 -23.10 10.80
C LEU A 175 12.24 -24.15 11.76
N SER A 176 12.25 -25.45 11.39
CA SER A 176 12.82 -26.53 12.18
C SER A 176 14.35 -26.45 12.31
N LYS A 177 15.03 -25.88 11.32
CA LYS A 177 16.51 -25.85 11.23
C LYS A 177 17.12 -24.47 11.48
N ARG A 178 16.29 -23.46 11.78
CA ARG A 178 16.75 -22.08 11.96
C ARG A 178 17.74 -21.94 13.13
N GLU A 179 18.78 -21.15 12.94
CA GLU A 179 19.79 -20.85 13.96
C GLU A 179 19.92 -19.35 14.27
N LYS A 180 19.33 -18.49 13.42
CA LYS A 180 19.42 -17.03 13.48
C LYS A 180 18.04 -16.39 13.58
N PRO A 181 17.95 -15.13 14.05
CA PRO A 181 16.74 -14.36 13.83
C PRO A 181 16.46 -14.26 12.32
N PHE A 182 15.20 -14.27 11.95
CA PHE A 182 14.82 -14.34 10.54
C PHE A 182 13.76 -13.32 10.17
N CYS A 183 13.71 -13.02 8.87
CA CYS A 183 12.63 -12.28 8.23
C CYS A 183 12.04 -13.13 7.10
N LEU A 184 10.77 -13.53 7.23
CA LEU A 184 10.02 -14.21 6.18
C LEU A 184 9.09 -13.21 5.49
N ILE A 185 9.30 -12.96 4.20
CA ILE A 185 8.37 -12.24 3.34
C ILE A 185 7.55 -13.30 2.59
N ILE A 186 6.36 -13.57 3.09
CA ILE A 186 5.44 -14.58 2.55
C ILE A 186 4.47 -13.89 1.62
N ALA A 187 4.69 -14.01 0.33
CA ALA A 187 3.96 -13.35 -0.71
C ALA A 187 3.04 -14.35 -1.42
N SER A 188 1.79 -14.41 -0.98
CA SER A 188 0.75 -15.23 -1.61
C SER A 188 0.51 -14.78 -3.06
N GLU A 189 0.08 -15.71 -3.92
CA GLU A 189 -0.45 -15.40 -5.24
C GLU A 189 -1.97 -15.19 -5.23
N TYR A 190 -2.61 -15.38 -4.09
CA TYR A 190 -4.04 -15.20 -3.88
C TYR A 190 -4.36 -13.84 -3.20
N PRO A 191 -5.52 -13.25 -3.56
CA PRO A 191 -6.55 -13.72 -4.49
C PRO A 191 -6.41 -13.27 -5.95
N HIS A 192 -5.20 -12.96 -6.46
CA HIS A 192 -4.97 -12.50 -7.84
C HIS A 192 -5.59 -13.45 -8.90
N GLY A 193 -6.13 -12.88 -9.97
CA GLY A 193 -6.62 -13.67 -11.12
C GLY A 193 -5.49 -14.38 -11.91
N PRO A 194 -5.78 -15.45 -12.66
CA PRO A 194 -7.11 -16.00 -12.89
C PRO A 194 -7.71 -16.64 -11.64
N TYR A 195 -9.05 -16.52 -11.51
CA TYR A 195 -9.77 -17.10 -10.39
C TYR A 195 -10.15 -18.55 -10.66
N PHE A 196 -10.65 -19.25 -9.63
CA PHE A 196 -11.23 -20.59 -9.79
C PHE A 196 -12.34 -20.57 -10.84
N LYS A 197 -12.49 -21.68 -11.58
CA LYS A 197 -13.54 -21.81 -12.59
C LYS A 197 -14.94 -21.76 -11.96
N ASP A 198 -15.07 -22.43 -10.81
CA ASP A 198 -16.30 -22.55 -10.07
C ASP A 198 -16.25 -21.69 -8.81
N SER A 199 -17.36 -21.08 -8.45
CA SER A 199 -17.53 -20.32 -7.22
C SER A 199 -18.03 -21.23 -6.09
N LYS A 200 -17.44 -21.10 -4.89
CA LYS A 200 -17.98 -21.69 -3.66
C LYS A 200 -19.18 -20.88 -3.12
N PHE A 201 -19.45 -19.70 -3.69
CA PHE A 201 -20.48 -18.76 -3.24
C PHE A 201 -21.59 -18.62 -4.27
N LYS A 202 -22.84 -18.55 -3.80
CA LYS A 202 -23.99 -18.21 -4.63
C LYS A 202 -24.00 -16.71 -4.97
N PRO A 203 -24.64 -16.28 -6.06
CA PRO A 203 -24.68 -14.88 -6.45
C PRO A 203 -25.25 -13.93 -5.40
N ASP A 204 -26.22 -14.36 -4.58
CA ASP A 204 -26.84 -13.59 -3.50
C ASP A 204 -25.98 -13.48 -2.23
N GLU A 205 -24.99 -14.36 -2.08
CA GLU A 205 -24.02 -14.32 -1.00
C GLU A 205 -22.88 -13.30 -1.25
N VAL A 206 -22.81 -12.76 -2.48
CA VAL A 206 -21.74 -11.84 -2.90
C VAL A 206 -22.19 -10.39 -2.75
N SER A 207 -21.34 -9.52 -2.20
CA SER A 207 -21.50 -8.06 -2.29
C SER A 207 -20.68 -7.51 -3.44
N LEU A 208 -21.27 -6.53 -4.14
CA LEU A 208 -20.57 -5.79 -5.20
C LEU A 208 -20.26 -4.37 -4.72
N PRO A 209 -19.11 -3.81 -5.06
CA PRO A 209 -18.85 -2.40 -4.83
C PRO A 209 -19.82 -1.53 -5.65
N PRO A 210 -20.16 -0.30 -5.20
CA PRO A 210 -21.21 0.51 -5.80
C PRO A 210 -20.95 0.95 -7.26
N PHE A 211 -19.70 0.94 -7.69
CA PHE A 211 -19.35 1.21 -9.08
C PHE A 211 -19.45 0.00 -10.02
N GLN A 212 -19.77 -1.18 -9.48
CA GLN A 212 -19.91 -2.41 -10.26
C GLN A 212 -21.37 -2.61 -10.66
N TYR A 213 -21.60 -2.75 -11.96
CA TYR A 213 -22.95 -3.08 -12.45
C TYR A 213 -23.43 -4.41 -11.87
N ASP A 214 -24.61 -4.38 -11.22
CA ASP A 214 -25.21 -5.56 -10.61
C ASP A 214 -25.84 -6.44 -11.67
N SER A 215 -25.20 -7.56 -11.95
CA SER A 215 -25.67 -8.60 -12.86
C SER A 215 -25.26 -9.96 -12.33
N ILE A 216 -25.93 -11.00 -12.79
CA ILE A 216 -25.55 -12.40 -12.48
C ILE A 216 -24.10 -12.70 -12.89
N GLY A 217 -23.65 -12.11 -14.02
CA GLY A 217 -22.26 -12.23 -14.48
C GLY A 217 -21.27 -11.59 -13.51
N SER A 218 -21.55 -10.36 -13.05
CA SER A 218 -20.72 -9.67 -12.04
C SER A 218 -20.68 -10.44 -10.73
N ARG A 219 -21.82 -10.91 -10.25
CA ARG A 219 -21.89 -11.69 -9.01
C ARG A 219 -21.14 -13.02 -9.11
N ASN A 220 -21.25 -13.74 -10.22
CA ASN A 220 -20.48 -14.96 -10.48
C ASN A 220 -18.97 -14.67 -10.57
N TYR A 221 -18.57 -13.55 -11.17
CA TYR A 221 -17.16 -13.14 -11.20
C TYR A 221 -16.60 -12.88 -9.79
N PHE A 222 -17.32 -12.10 -8.98
CA PHE A 222 -16.94 -11.84 -7.60
C PHE A 222 -17.02 -13.07 -6.70
N GLY A 223 -17.97 -14.00 -6.95
CA GLY A 223 -18.02 -15.27 -6.23
C GLY A 223 -16.75 -16.13 -6.44
N ARG A 224 -16.21 -16.15 -7.66
CA ARG A 224 -14.92 -16.80 -7.95
C ARG A 224 -13.74 -16.09 -7.29
N TYR A 225 -13.78 -14.76 -7.25
CA TYR A 225 -12.82 -13.97 -6.50
C TYR A 225 -12.89 -14.26 -5.00
N TYR A 226 -14.08 -14.35 -4.40
CA TYR A 226 -14.26 -14.76 -3.00
C TYR A 226 -13.73 -16.16 -2.72
N THR A 227 -13.87 -17.08 -3.69
CA THR A 227 -13.25 -18.41 -3.61
C THR A 227 -11.72 -18.30 -3.52
N SER A 228 -11.12 -17.39 -4.28
CA SER A 228 -9.66 -17.13 -4.21
C SER A 228 -9.26 -16.45 -2.89
N ILE A 229 -10.11 -15.59 -2.32
CA ILE A 229 -9.89 -15.05 -0.96
C ILE A 229 -9.88 -16.18 0.09
N THR A 230 -10.77 -17.17 -0.05
CA THR A 230 -10.76 -18.33 0.87
C THR A 230 -9.43 -19.08 0.85
N GLU A 231 -8.80 -19.23 -0.31
CA GLU A 231 -7.49 -19.88 -0.41
C GLU A 231 -6.38 -19.01 0.22
N LYS A 232 -6.41 -17.68 0.05
CA LYS A 232 -5.51 -16.77 0.77
C LYS A 232 -5.68 -16.92 2.30
N GLU A 233 -6.92 -17.02 2.79
CA GLU A 233 -7.19 -17.24 4.21
C GLU A 233 -6.60 -18.58 4.70
N ASN A 234 -6.70 -19.65 3.89
CA ASN A 234 -6.10 -20.94 4.21
C ASN A 234 -4.58 -20.85 4.31
N GLU A 235 -3.92 -20.23 3.31
CA GLU A 235 -2.47 -20.02 3.36
C GLU A 235 -2.03 -19.21 4.58
N PHE A 236 -2.77 -18.15 4.92
CA PHE A 236 -2.45 -17.34 6.10
C PHE A 236 -2.63 -18.14 7.39
N LYS A 237 -3.69 -18.97 7.47
CA LYS A 237 -3.90 -19.87 8.61
C LYS A 237 -2.75 -20.85 8.77
N GLU A 238 -2.33 -21.52 7.69
CA GLU A 238 -1.23 -22.49 7.72
C GLU A 238 0.07 -21.84 8.25
N ILE A 239 0.35 -20.58 7.86
CA ILE A 239 1.51 -19.85 8.41
C ILE A 239 1.34 -19.53 9.90
N LEU A 240 0.15 -19.13 10.35
CA LEU A 240 -0.10 -18.87 11.77
C LEU A 240 0.02 -20.16 12.60
N ASP A 241 -0.47 -21.28 12.08
CA ASP A 241 -0.34 -22.59 12.71
C ASP A 241 1.16 -22.98 12.87
N LEU A 242 2.00 -22.80 11.83
CA LEU A 242 3.45 -23.05 11.94
C LEU A 242 4.14 -22.18 12.99
N ILE A 243 3.75 -20.89 13.08
CA ILE A 243 4.28 -19.99 14.12
C ILE A 243 3.99 -20.54 15.52
N ASP A 244 2.77 -21.06 15.73
CA ASP A 244 2.35 -21.61 17.00
C ASP A 244 3.01 -22.98 17.28
N GLU A 245 3.11 -23.88 16.31
CA GLU A 245 3.78 -25.19 16.38
C GLU A 245 5.26 -25.06 16.73
N HIS A 246 5.95 -24.08 16.12
CA HIS A 246 7.36 -23.79 16.42
C HIS A 246 7.56 -22.90 17.65
N LYS A 247 6.50 -22.56 18.40
CA LYS A 247 6.51 -21.73 19.62
C LYS A 247 7.12 -20.33 19.39
N LEU A 248 6.88 -19.75 18.22
CA LEU A 248 7.44 -18.47 17.81
C LEU A 248 6.54 -17.27 18.09
N ARG A 249 5.33 -17.51 18.59
CA ARG A 249 4.28 -16.49 18.72
C ARG A 249 4.73 -15.24 19.49
N GLU A 250 5.38 -15.42 20.63
CA GLU A 250 5.84 -14.33 21.50
C GLU A 250 7.14 -13.69 21.01
N GLU A 251 7.93 -14.44 20.23
CA GLU A 251 9.23 -14.01 19.72
C GLU A 251 9.14 -13.32 18.34
N SER A 252 7.95 -13.30 17.76
CA SER A 252 7.77 -12.83 16.39
C SER A 252 6.81 -11.66 16.28
N ILE A 253 7.23 -10.64 15.51
CA ILE A 253 6.33 -9.62 14.99
C ILE A 253 5.76 -10.09 13.66
N VAL A 254 4.43 -10.17 13.57
CA VAL A 254 3.71 -10.64 12.38
C VAL A 254 2.95 -9.48 11.76
N PHE A 255 3.24 -9.19 10.51
CA PHE A 255 2.55 -8.23 9.67
C PHE A 255 1.63 -8.96 8.70
N TYR A 256 0.44 -8.42 8.50
CA TYR A 256 -0.44 -8.77 7.38
C TYR A 256 -0.68 -7.53 6.52
N ALA A 257 -0.57 -7.66 5.20
CA ALA A 257 -1.00 -6.62 4.26
C ALA A 257 -1.50 -7.21 2.94
N ASP A 258 -2.29 -6.40 2.22
CA ASP A 258 -2.53 -6.59 0.78
C ASP A 258 -1.51 -5.73 0.02
N ASP A 259 -1.02 -6.17 -1.16
CA ASP A 259 -0.05 -5.37 -1.91
C ASP A 259 -0.68 -4.13 -2.56
N HIS A 260 -1.92 -4.20 -3.00
CA HIS A 260 -2.77 -3.10 -3.46
C HIS A 260 -4.22 -3.57 -3.65
N GLY A 261 -5.14 -2.62 -3.83
CA GLY A 261 -6.54 -2.92 -4.08
C GLY A 261 -6.81 -3.47 -5.49
N MET A 262 -7.88 -4.25 -5.59
CA MET A 262 -8.40 -4.86 -6.81
C MET A 262 -9.48 -3.97 -7.48
N ALA A 263 -10.07 -4.44 -8.57
CA ALA A 263 -11.18 -3.84 -9.29
C ALA A 263 -10.89 -2.41 -9.79
N ARG A 264 -11.76 -1.43 -9.49
CA ARG A 264 -11.59 -0.04 -9.93
C ARG A 264 -10.29 0.59 -9.42
N GLY A 265 -9.78 0.13 -8.27
CA GLY A 265 -8.59 0.70 -7.64
C GLY A 265 -7.29 0.38 -8.34
N LYS A 266 -7.14 -0.83 -8.89
CA LYS A 266 -5.90 -1.23 -9.58
C LYS A 266 -5.56 -0.32 -10.75
N PHE A 267 -4.30 0.14 -10.85
CA PHE A 267 -3.75 1.10 -11.80
C PHE A 267 -4.18 2.56 -11.62
N THR A 268 -4.91 2.89 -10.59
CA THR A 268 -5.40 4.23 -10.32
C THR A 268 -4.77 4.78 -9.05
N VAL A 269 -5.13 6.01 -8.71
CA VAL A 269 -4.73 6.69 -7.47
C VAL A 269 -5.92 6.92 -6.53
N TYR A 270 -7.00 6.18 -6.76
CA TYR A 270 -8.13 6.17 -5.83
C TYR A 270 -7.79 5.41 -4.56
N LYS A 271 -8.44 5.81 -3.47
CA LYS A 271 -8.31 5.14 -2.17
C LYS A 271 -8.56 3.63 -2.25
N SER A 272 -9.53 3.21 -3.07
CA SER A 272 -9.82 1.78 -3.28
C SER A 272 -8.66 0.96 -3.86
N GLY A 273 -7.66 1.62 -4.45
CA GLY A 273 -6.43 0.98 -4.95
C GLY A 273 -5.25 1.13 -4.01
N LEU A 274 -5.11 2.32 -3.41
CA LEU A 274 -3.94 2.69 -2.63
C LEU A 274 -4.05 2.30 -1.15
N ASN A 275 -5.24 2.40 -0.55
CA ASN A 275 -5.46 2.02 0.85
C ASN A 275 -5.59 0.49 0.94
N VAL A 276 -4.74 -0.11 1.71
CA VAL A 276 -4.60 -1.56 1.86
C VAL A 276 -4.90 -2.00 3.29
N ALA A 277 -5.35 -3.23 3.48
CA ALA A 277 -5.37 -3.81 4.81
C ALA A 277 -3.94 -3.89 5.33
N PHE A 278 -3.73 -3.43 6.57
CA PHE A 278 -2.45 -3.49 7.25
C PHE A 278 -2.66 -3.71 8.73
N MET A 279 -2.06 -4.78 9.27
CA MET A 279 -2.21 -5.19 10.66
C MET A 279 -0.89 -5.72 11.19
N VAL A 280 -0.63 -5.47 12.46
CA VAL A 280 0.62 -5.89 13.13
C VAL A 280 0.29 -6.53 14.46
N ARG A 281 0.75 -7.76 14.66
CA ARG A 281 0.64 -8.52 15.90
C ARG A 281 2.01 -8.83 16.49
N TRP A 282 2.20 -8.48 17.74
CA TRP A 282 3.34 -8.93 18.54
C TRP A 282 2.92 -9.01 20.01
N PRO A 283 2.52 -10.21 20.48
CA PRO A 283 1.99 -10.36 21.83
C PRO A 283 2.95 -9.86 22.91
N GLY A 284 2.39 -9.19 23.91
CA GLY A 284 3.19 -8.60 25.01
C GLY A 284 4.05 -7.39 24.64
N ASN A 285 4.10 -6.99 23.36
CA ASN A 285 4.91 -5.87 22.87
C ASN A 285 4.06 -4.78 22.19
N ILE A 286 3.10 -5.15 21.35
CA ILE A 286 2.20 -4.21 20.68
C ILE A 286 0.80 -4.42 21.21
N LYS A 287 0.17 -3.33 21.69
CA LYS A 287 -1.20 -3.37 22.18
C LYS A 287 -2.19 -3.51 21.01
N PRO A 288 -3.09 -4.51 21.04
CA PRO A 288 -4.16 -4.60 20.07
C PRO A 288 -5.07 -3.38 20.09
N GLY A 289 -5.55 -2.97 18.93
CA GLY A 289 -6.44 -1.82 18.77
C GLY A 289 -6.53 -1.34 17.34
N ARG A 290 -7.00 -0.10 17.15
CA ARG A 290 -7.08 0.57 15.85
C ARG A 290 -6.40 1.92 15.90
N THR A 291 -5.83 2.33 14.77
CA THR A 291 -5.24 3.65 14.58
C THR A 291 -5.67 4.26 13.25
N ASP A 292 -5.89 5.58 13.27
CA ASP A 292 -6.15 6.39 12.07
C ASP A 292 -4.87 7.06 11.55
N ALA A 293 -3.71 6.78 12.15
CA ALA A 293 -2.44 7.28 11.69
C ALA A 293 -2.24 6.98 10.19
N LEU A 294 -1.77 7.99 9.45
CA LEU A 294 -1.47 7.85 8.03
C LEU A 294 -0.13 7.14 7.88
N VAL A 295 -0.13 5.89 7.43
CA VAL A 295 1.09 5.10 7.26
C VAL A 295 1.29 4.68 5.81
N SER A 296 2.54 4.55 5.43
CA SER A 296 2.97 4.26 4.07
C SER A 296 3.75 2.95 4.01
N PHE A 297 3.68 2.23 2.90
CA PHE A 297 4.57 1.08 2.67
C PHE A 297 6.06 1.45 2.70
N ALA A 298 6.40 2.72 2.46
CA ALA A 298 7.77 3.19 2.65
C ALA A 298 8.25 3.09 4.10
N ASP A 299 7.34 3.06 5.07
CA ASP A 299 7.65 2.97 6.50
C ASP A 299 8.15 1.59 6.92
N PHE A 300 7.92 0.56 6.10
CA PHE A 300 8.22 -0.83 6.45
C PHE A 300 9.73 -1.06 6.64
N VAL A 301 10.57 -0.65 5.68
CA VAL A 301 12.02 -0.85 5.77
C VAL A 301 12.63 -0.14 6.97
N PRO A 302 12.42 1.19 7.19
CA PRO A 302 12.95 1.87 8.36
C PRO A 302 12.44 1.28 9.69
N THR A 303 11.20 0.76 9.73
CA THR A 303 10.66 0.09 10.91
C THR A 303 11.43 -1.20 11.22
N LEU A 304 11.67 -2.04 10.22
CA LEU A 304 12.38 -3.31 10.45
C LEU A 304 13.86 -3.10 10.80
N ILE A 305 14.50 -2.10 10.20
CA ILE A 305 15.86 -1.72 10.60
C ILE A 305 15.89 -1.23 12.05
N ASP A 306 14.93 -0.41 12.45
CA ASP A 306 14.85 0.12 13.81
C ASP A 306 14.63 -0.98 14.85
N LEU A 307 13.81 -1.99 14.53
CA LEU A 307 13.61 -3.18 15.38
C LEU A 307 14.87 -4.08 15.42
N ALA A 308 15.61 -4.17 14.32
CA ALA A 308 16.70 -5.13 14.16
C ALA A 308 18.09 -4.59 14.53
N LYS A 309 18.30 -3.25 14.51
CA LYS A 309 19.62 -2.62 14.77
C LYS A 309 20.02 -2.73 16.24
N ASP A 310 21.31 -2.75 16.50
CA ASP A 310 21.84 -2.49 17.83
C ASP A 310 21.67 -1.00 18.19
N ASN A 311 21.51 -0.71 19.49
CA ASN A 311 21.16 0.63 19.99
C ASN A 311 22.13 1.77 19.60
N ASP A 312 23.33 1.45 19.10
CA ASP A 312 24.40 2.41 18.81
C ASP A 312 24.58 2.73 17.32
N SER A 313 23.74 2.19 16.42
CA SER A 313 23.87 2.44 14.98
C SER A 313 23.16 3.76 14.57
N ASN A 314 23.94 4.77 14.19
CA ASN A 314 23.47 6.07 13.67
C ASN A 314 23.40 6.09 12.13
N GLU A 315 23.05 5.01 11.47
CA GLU A 315 22.88 5.04 10.01
C GLU A 315 21.66 5.88 9.62
N THR A 316 21.92 7.04 9.04
CA THR A 316 20.91 7.85 8.37
C THR A 316 20.73 7.33 6.95
N ASN A 317 19.65 6.62 6.72
CA ASN A 317 19.25 6.20 5.38
C ASN A 317 18.25 7.20 4.80
N ASP A 318 18.37 7.53 3.52
CA ASP A 318 17.45 8.44 2.82
C ASP A 318 16.19 7.70 2.38
N PHE A 319 15.38 7.26 3.37
CA PHE A 319 14.05 6.69 3.12
C PHE A 319 13.00 7.79 2.95
N ASP A 320 11.98 7.52 2.15
CA ASP A 320 10.76 8.35 2.14
C ASP A 320 9.85 8.03 3.33
N GLY A 321 9.99 6.84 3.89
CA GLY A 321 9.25 6.38 5.07
C GLY A 321 9.93 6.69 6.38
N LYS A 322 9.20 6.46 7.48
CA LYS A 322 9.65 6.63 8.86
C LYS A 322 9.33 5.37 9.65
N SER A 323 10.13 5.09 10.69
CA SER A 323 9.87 3.96 11.58
C SER A 323 8.50 4.06 12.28
N LEU A 324 7.74 2.96 12.27
CA LEU A 324 6.46 2.83 12.96
C LEU A 324 6.63 2.48 14.46
N VAL A 325 7.85 2.30 14.94
CA VAL A 325 8.13 1.86 16.32
C VAL A 325 7.48 2.81 17.33
N GLY A 326 7.49 4.11 17.10
CA GLY A 326 6.81 5.08 17.97
C GLY A 326 5.29 4.88 18.08
N LEU A 327 4.64 4.41 17.00
CA LEU A 327 3.22 4.01 17.03
C LEU A 327 3.04 2.70 17.80
N PHE A 328 3.93 1.74 17.63
CA PHE A 328 3.87 0.43 18.31
C PHE A 328 4.05 0.57 19.82
N GLU A 329 4.91 1.45 20.24
CA GLU A 329 5.16 1.79 21.65
C GLU A 329 4.06 2.70 22.26
N GLY A 330 3.16 3.25 21.43
CA GLY A 330 2.13 4.19 21.87
C GLY A 330 2.67 5.58 22.24
N ILE A 331 3.91 5.91 21.82
CA ILE A 331 4.55 7.22 22.03
C ILE A 331 3.97 8.26 21.07
N SER A 332 3.62 7.83 19.85
CA SER A 332 3.01 8.68 18.83
C SER A 332 1.65 8.14 18.43
N SER A 333 0.74 9.06 18.07
CA SER A 333 -0.55 8.74 17.41
C SER A 333 -0.57 9.17 15.93
N GLU A 334 0.49 9.86 15.48
CA GLU A 334 0.61 10.39 14.12
C GLU A 334 1.91 9.90 13.47
N GLN A 335 1.92 9.73 12.14
CA GLN A 335 3.07 9.29 11.36
C GLN A 335 3.38 10.24 10.20
N HIS A 336 2.43 10.44 9.30
CA HIS A 336 2.53 11.36 8.17
C HIS A 336 1.39 12.38 8.18
N GLU A 337 1.64 13.60 7.66
CA GLU A 337 0.58 14.58 7.40
C GLU A 337 -0.20 14.23 6.13
N TYR A 338 0.50 13.67 5.13
CA TYR A 338 -0.07 13.29 3.86
C TYR A 338 0.46 11.93 3.39
N LEU A 339 -0.39 11.23 2.60
CA LEU A 339 0.01 10.06 1.82
C LEU A 339 -0.14 10.38 0.33
N TYR A 340 0.73 9.79 -0.50
CA TYR A 340 0.80 10.13 -1.92
C TYR A 340 0.59 8.91 -2.81
N GLY A 341 0.00 9.15 -3.99
CA GLY A 341 -0.25 8.12 -4.98
C GLY A 341 0.34 8.46 -6.35
N VAL A 342 0.92 7.44 -6.97
CA VAL A 342 1.46 7.47 -8.34
C VAL A 342 0.63 6.55 -9.23
N GLY A 343 0.11 7.08 -10.33
CA GLY A 343 -0.60 6.30 -11.33
C GLY A 343 -0.07 6.66 -12.73
N ASN A 344 0.27 5.67 -13.53
CA ASN A 344 0.72 5.88 -14.91
C ASN A 344 -0.08 5.04 -15.92
N SER A 345 -0.88 4.08 -15.45
CA SER A 345 -1.63 3.11 -16.26
C SER A 345 -0.76 2.32 -17.25
N GLN A 346 0.53 2.14 -16.96
CA GLN A 346 1.51 1.48 -17.81
C GLN A 346 1.90 0.08 -17.31
N GLY A 347 2.45 -0.74 -18.21
CA GLY A 347 3.01 -2.05 -17.89
C GLY A 347 2.02 -3.21 -18.00
N ILE A 348 0.80 -2.97 -18.50
CA ILE A 348 -0.18 -4.02 -18.79
C ILE A 348 -0.82 -3.83 -20.15
N GLN A 349 -1.08 -4.95 -20.82
CA GLN A 349 -1.77 -4.99 -22.10
C GLN A 349 -3.13 -4.29 -22.01
N ASN A 350 -3.46 -3.51 -23.05
CA ASN A 350 -4.71 -2.74 -23.19
C ASN A 350 -4.87 -1.54 -22.22
N ARG A 351 -3.84 -1.16 -21.46
CA ARG A 351 -3.87 0.06 -20.68
C ARG A 351 -3.25 1.21 -21.46
N HIS A 352 -3.90 2.35 -21.37
CA HIS A 352 -3.45 3.59 -22.00
C HIS A 352 -2.70 4.43 -20.98
N ILE A 353 -1.71 5.17 -21.44
CA ILE A 353 -0.96 6.07 -20.56
C ILE A 353 -1.88 7.19 -20.09
N PHE A 354 -2.08 7.24 -18.80
CA PHE A 354 -2.87 8.26 -18.12
C PHE A 354 -2.21 8.60 -16.78
N PRO A 355 -1.19 9.47 -16.81
CA PRO A 355 -0.46 9.81 -15.60
C PRO A 355 -1.34 10.58 -14.62
N GLN A 356 -1.35 10.09 -13.39
CA GLN A 356 -2.09 10.66 -12.27
C GLN A 356 -1.17 10.77 -11.06
N ARG A 357 -1.39 11.78 -10.23
CA ARG A 357 -0.81 11.89 -8.90
C ARG A 357 -1.91 12.22 -7.92
N SER A 358 -1.81 11.69 -6.71
CA SER A 358 -2.76 12.01 -5.65
C SER A 358 -2.08 12.32 -4.33
N ILE A 359 -2.83 13.04 -3.49
CA ILE A 359 -2.47 13.33 -2.10
C ILE A 359 -3.71 13.11 -1.23
N TYR A 360 -3.50 12.45 -0.09
CA TYR A 360 -4.52 12.15 0.89
C TYR A 360 -4.12 12.70 2.26
N ASP A 361 -5.03 13.45 2.92
CA ASP A 361 -4.81 14.12 4.21
C ASP A 361 -5.49 13.43 5.42
N GLY A 362 -5.97 12.20 5.22
CA GLY A 362 -6.75 11.48 6.23
C GLY A 362 -8.27 11.54 5.99
N ARG A 363 -8.74 12.52 5.22
CA ARG A 363 -10.14 12.66 4.83
C ARG A 363 -10.32 12.93 3.34
N TYR A 364 -9.58 13.87 2.78
CA TYR A 364 -9.73 14.28 1.39
C TYR A 364 -8.66 13.64 0.51
N ASN A 365 -9.08 13.06 -0.61
CA ASN A 365 -8.19 12.62 -1.68
C ASN A 365 -8.27 13.61 -2.84
N TYR A 366 -7.16 14.31 -3.12
CA TYR A 366 -7.02 15.18 -4.27
C TYR A 366 -6.20 14.48 -5.35
N ILE A 367 -6.69 14.51 -6.60
CA ILE A 367 -6.07 13.85 -7.75
C ILE A 367 -5.85 14.88 -8.86
N TYR A 368 -4.65 14.83 -9.45
CA TYR A 368 -4.31 15.62 -10.63
C TYR A 368 -4.05 14.69 -11.83
N ASN A 369 -4.77 14.94 -12.94
CA ASN A 369 -4.75 14.15 -14.15
C ASN A 369 -3.94 14.87 -15.24
N PHE A 370 -2.70 14.42 -15.48
CA PHE A 370 -1.72 15.13 -16.31
C PHE A 370 -2.03 15.13 -17.81
N ASN A 371 -2.82 14.20 -18.32
CA ASN A 371 -3.22 14.18 -19.72
C ASN A 371 -4.75 14.15 -19.91
N SER A 372 -5.51 14.74 -18.99
CA SER A 372 -6.94 14.98 -19.24
C SER A 372 -7.16 15.88 -20.45
N ASN A 373 -8.31 15.73 -21.13
CA ASN A 373 -8.66 16.61 -22.25
C ASN A 373 -8.70 18.09 -21.84
N GLU A 374 -9.16 18.40 -20.62
CA GLU A 374 -9.19 19.78 -20.09
C GLU A 374 -7.79 20.39 -19.98
N ARG A 375 -6.80 19.62 -19.53
CA ARG A 375 -5.41 20.07 -19.42
C ARG A 375 -4.74 20.15 -20.78
N LEU A 376 -4.88 19.14 -21.63
CA LEU A 376 -4.27 19.12 -22.96
C LEU A 376 -4.71 20.29 -23.82
N ALA A 377 -5.97 20.78 -23.66
CA ALA A 377 -6.47 21.98 -24.38
C ALA A 377 -5.74 23.28 -23.99
N LYS A 378 -5.04 23.30 -22.86
CA LYS A 378 -4.28 24.45 -22.33
C LYS A 378 -2.79 24.40 -22.69
N LEU A 379 -2.30 23.25 -23.18
CA LEU A 379 -0.88 23.02 -23.44
C LEU A 379 -0.54 23.31 -24.92
N ASP A 380 0.58 23.99 -25.14
CA ASP A 380 1.19 24.16 -26.46
C ASP A 380 2.19 23.02 -26.72
N ILE A 381 1.66 21.82 -27.01
CA ILE A 381 2.49 20.65 -27.31
C ILE A 381 2.92 20.72 -28.77
N LYS A 382 4.18 21.07 -29.01
CA LYS A 382 4.75 21.28 -30.36
C LYS A 382 5.12 19.99 -31.08
N ASP A 383 5.41 18.90 -30.31
CA ASP A 383 5.72 17.59 -30.88
C ASP A 383 4.42 16.82 -31.22
N PRO A 384 4.10 16.63 -32.52
CA PRO A 384 2.87 15.96 -32.91
C PRO A 384 2.76 14.53 -32.35
N VAL A 385 3.88 13.79 -32.23
CA VAL A 385 3.88 12.41 -31.76
C VAL A 385 3.51 12.34 -30.29
N SER A 386 4.13 13.19 -29.48
CA SER A 386 3.80 13.33 -28.07
C SER A 386 2.34 13.73 -27.87
N TYR A 387 1.86 14.72 -28.66
CA TYR A 387 0.47 15.15 -28.60
C TYR A 387 -0.52 14.02 -28.89
N TYR A 388 -0.34 13.28 -29.99
CA TYR A 388 -1.23 12.17 -30.34
C TYR A 388 -1.20 11.06 -29.31
N PHE A 389 -0.05 10.78 -28.74
CA PHE A 389 0.07 9.76 -27.70
C PHE A 389 -0.69 10.14 -26.43
N TYR A 390 -0.59 11.39 -26.00
CA TYR A 390 -1.37 11.93 -24.89
C TYR A 390 -2.85 11.93 -25.18
N LYS A 391 -3.20 12.45 -26.34
CA LYS A 391 -4.58 12.54 -26.79
C LYS A 391 -5.26 11.19 -26.80
N PHE A 392 -4.54 10.14 -27.24
CA PHE A 392 -5.06 8.78 -27.20
C PHE A 392 -5.41 8.30 -25.78
N GLY A 393 -4.55 8.57 -24.81
CA GLY A 393 -4.82 8.28 -23.40
C GLY A 393 -5.98 9.09 -22.83
N ALA A 394 -6.03 10.38 -23.16
CA ALA A 394 -7.11 11.29 -22.76
C ALA A 394 -8.46 10.87 -23.35
N ASP A 395 -8.51 10.51 -24.63
CA ASP A 395 -9.75 10.08 -25.30
C ASP A 395 -10.29 8.77 -24.73
N LYS A 396 -9.41 7.89 -24.23
CA LYS A 396 -9.82 6.66 -23.52
C LYS A 396 -10.30 6.91 -22.09
N ASN A 397 -9.96 8.06 -21.54
CA ASN A 397 -10.35 8.52 -20.20
C ASN A 397 -11.07 9.87 -20.28
N LYS A 398 -11.90 10.07 -21.33
CA LYS A 398 -12.55 11.34 -21.64
C LYS A 398 -13.39 11.94 -20.52
N ASP A 399 -13.90 11.08 -19.63
CA ASP A 399 -14.71 11.48 -18.48
C ASP A 399 -13.85 11.96 -17.28
N LYS A 400 -12.51 11.89 -17.39
CA LYS A 400 -11.59 12.34 -16.36
C LYS A 400 -11.27 13.82 -16.52
N PRO A 401 -11.65 14.68 -15.53
CA PRO A 401 -11.29 16.08 -15.51
C PRO A 401 -9.80 16.27 -15.22
N GLU A 402 -9.30 17.49 -15.24
CA GLU A 402 -7.93 17.82 -14.83
C GLU A 402 -7.72 17.59 -13.34
N GLU A 403 -8.71 17.95 -12.50
CA GLU A 403 -8.65 17.87 -11.04
C GLU A 403 -9.85 17.07 -10.50
N GLU A 404 -9.56 16.20 -9.53
CA GLU A 404 -10.58 15.49 -8.75
C GLU A 404 -10.34 15.75 -7.27
N LEU A 405 -11.41 15.87 -6.48
CA LEU A 405 -11.37 16.00 -5.02
C LEU A 405 -12.50 15.17 -4.41
N TYR A 406 -12.19 14.32 -3.46
CA TYR A 406 -13.17 13.44 -2.83
C TYR A 406 -13.12 13.55 -1.30
N ASP A 407 -14.26 13.64 -0.65
CA ASP A 407 -14.42 13.48 0.81
C ASP A 407 -14.62 12.00 1.11
N THR A 408 -13.54 11.27 1.38
CA THR A 408 -13.58 9.83 1.52
C THR A 408 -14.24 9.34 2.82
N LEU A 409 -14.55 10.23 3.74
CA LEU A 409 -15.33 9.92 4.93
C LEU A 409 -16.82 9.75 4.57
N ASN A 410 -17.35 10.64 3.72
CA ASN A 410 -18.75 10.65 3.29
C ASN A 410 -18.96 9.89 1.96
N ASP A 411 -17.91 9.73 1.17
CA ASP A 411 -17.89 9.03 -0.12
C ASP A 411 -16.68 8.09 -0.19
N PRO A 412 -16.69 6.97 0.54
CA PRO A 412 -15.55 6.05 0.64
C PRO A 412 -15.17 5.37 -0.69
N PHE A 413 -16.03 5.46 -1.70
CA PHE A 413 -15.79 4.91 -3.04
C PHE A 413 -15.47 5.98 -4.09
N GLU A 414 -15.35 7.26 -3.69
CA GLU A 414 -14.91 8.36 -4.54
C GLU A 414 -15.76 8.50 -5.82
N MET A 415 -17.09 8.52 -5.63
CA MET A 415 -18.07 8.60 -6.72
C MET A 415 -18.45 10.04 -7.06
N SER A 416 -18.28 11.00 -6.13
CA SER A 416 -18.73 12.38 -6.24
C SER A 416 -17.54 13.35 -6.21
N ASN A 417 -17.12 13.83 -7.39
CA ASN A 417 -16.02 14.78 -7.51
C ASN A 417 -16.42 16.19 -7.03
N LEU A 418 -15.76 16.68 -5.97
CA LEU A 418 -15.96 17.98 -5.34
C LEU A 418 -14.99 19.08 -5.82
N ALA A 419 -14.14 18.81 -6.81
CA ALA A 419 -13.10 19.76 -7.24
C ALA A 419 -13.64 21.11 -7.74
N LYS A 420 -14.92 21.18 -8.15
CA LYS A 420 -15.61 22.41 -8.59
C LYS A 420 -16.42 23.09 -7.48
N ASN A 421 -16.44 22.54 -6.24
CA ASN A 421 -17.10 23.18 -5.12
C ASN A 421 -16.30 24.40 -4.65
N SER A 422 -16.91 25.59 -4.73
CA SER A 422 -16.26 26.85 -4.36
C SER A 422 -15.88 26.94 -2.88
N GLU A 423 -16.63 26.29 -1.99
CA GLU A 423 -16.36 26.26 -0.54
C GLU A 423 -15.07 25.48 -0.22
N LEU A 424 -14.67 24.53 -1.06
CA LEU A 424 -13.47 23.71 -0.91
C LEU A 424 -12.25 24.24 -1.70
N THR A 425 -12.35 25.41 -2.33
CA THR A 425 -11.27 25.97 -3.15
C THR A 425 -9.96 26.13 -2.39
N ALA A 426 -10.01 26.64 -1.17
CA ALA A 426 -8.82 26.84 -0.32
C ALA A 426 -8.15 25.50 0.04
N LEU A 427 -8.93 24.50 0.45
CA LEU A 427 -8.46 23.14 0.75
C LEU A 427 -7.85 22.49 -0.50
N LYS A 428 -8.55 22.53 -1.63
CA LYS A 428 -8.06 21.97 -2.89
C LYS A 428 -6.71 22.56 -3.28
N ASN A 429 -6.57 23.88 -3.18
CA ASN A 429 -5.31 24.56 -3.51
C ASN A 429 -4.18 24.21 -2.52
N LYS A 430 -4.49 24.05 -1.22
CA LYS A 430 -3.51 23.55 -0.21
C LYS A 430 -3.00 22.17 -0.61
N LEU A 431 -3.90 21.25 -0.90
CA LEU A 431 -3.54 19.88 -1.29
C LEU A 431 -2.77 19.84 -2.61
N LYS A 432 -3.19 20.62 -3.60
CA LYS A 432 -2.48 20.75 -4.88
C LYS A 432 -1.05 21.22 -4.68
N ASN A 433 -0.84 22.30 -3.92
CA ASN A 433 0.51 22.82 -3.68
C ASN A 433 1.39 21.81 -2.92
N ALA A 434 0.84 21.13 -1.93
CA ALA A 434 1.56 20.08 -1.21
C ALA A 434 1.93 18.90 -2.13
N LEU A 435 1.02 18.49 -3.01
CA LEU A 435 1.27 17.45 -4.00
C LEU A 435 2.43 17.82 -4.94
N PHE A 436 2.40 19.02 -5.52
CA PHE A 436 3.45 19.46 -6.44
C PHE A 436 4.79 19.64 -5.74
N SER A 437 4.82 20.15 -4.49
CA SER A 437 6.03 20.19 -3.68
C SER A 437 6.60 18.79 -3.40
N TRP A 438 5.73 17.80 -3.12
CA TRP A 438 6.19 16.42 -2.95
C TRP A 438 6.75 15.84 -4.26
N MET A 439 6.12 16.12 -5.40
CA MET A 439 6.62 15.68 -6.72
C MET A 439 8.03 16.20 -6.99
N ASP A 440 8.36 17.44 -6.55
CA ASP A 440 9.73 17.98 -6.63
C ASP A 440 10.71 17.12 -5.81
N THR A 441 10.35 16.74 -4.58
CA THR A 441 11.21 15.90 -3.74
C THR A 441 11.44 14.51 -4.32
N GLN A 442 10.50 14.03 -5.15
CA GLN A 442 10.58 12.73 -5.83
C GLN A 442 11.34 12.79 -7.17
N ASN A 443 11.77 13.98 -7.61
CA ASN A 443 12.27 14.21 -8.96
C ASN A 443 11.28 13.68 -10.02
N ASP A 444 9.99 13.97 -9.82
CA ASP A 444 8.93 13.48 -10.71
C ASP A 444 9.06 14.14 -12.08
N TYR A 445 9.22 13.30 -13.10
CA TYR A 445 9.38 13.75 -14.49
C TYR A 445 8.18 14.57 -15.03
N LEU A 446 7.02 14.51 -14.37
CA LEU A 446 5.83 15.27 -14.74
C LEU A 446 5.84 16.71 -14.22
N ASN A 447 6.71 17.04 -13.26
CA ASN A 447 6.80 18.37 -12.68
C ASN A 447 7.70 19.31 -13.49
N ASP A 448 8.48 18.78 -14.41
CA ASP A 448 9.59 19.46 -15.08
C ASP A 448 9.17 19.96 -16.46
N SER A 449 8.09 20.71 -16.59
CA SER A 449 7.80 21.49 -17.79
C SER A 449 6.51 21.23 -18.58
N ASP A 450 6.27 22.13 -19.51
CA ASP A 450 5.25 22.15 -20.56
C ASP A 450 5.32 20.95 -21.52
N SER A 451 6.43 20.26 -21.60
CA SER A 451 6.59 18.99 -22.31
C SER A 451 6.54 17.84 -21.31
N ILE A 452 5.54 17.02 -21.39
CA ILE A 452 5.43 15.81 -20.58
C ILE A 452 6.42 14.77 -21.11
N PRO A 453 7.57 14.54 -20.46
CA PRO A 453 8.49 13.50 -20.92
C PRO A 453 7.93 12.14 -20.53
N PHE A 454 7.08 11.59 -21.41
CA PHE A 454 6.56 10.24 -21.30
C PHE A 454 7.59 9.20 -20.94
N PHE A 455 8.83 9.48 -21.18
CA PHE A 455 9.81 8.48 -21.56
C PHE A 455 11.09 8.57 -20.76
N LYS A 456 11.16 9.36 -19.72
CA LYS A 456 12.23 9.23 -18.73
C LYS A 456 12.01 8.01 -17.84
N VAL A 457 11.74 6.87 -18.48
CA VAL A 457 11.94 5.59 -17.82
C VAL A 457 13.44 5.40 -17.74
N TRP A 458 13.97 5.28 -16.53
CA TRP A 458 15.37 4.89 -16.38
C TRP A 458 15.61 3.58 -17.11
N ARG A 459 16.64 3.51 -17.98
CA ARG A 459 17.03 2.25 -18.63
C ARG A 459 17.26 1.13 -17.62
N SER A 460 17.72 1.48 -16.43
CA SER A 460 17.89 0.57 -15.29
C SER A 460 16.59 0.09 -14.64
N ALA A 461 15.48 0.76 -14.86
CA ALA A 461 14.17 0.26 -14.46
C ALA A 461 13.62 -0.74 -15.49
N LEU A 462 14.27 -0.88 -16.64
CA LEU A 462 13.97 -1.87 -17.65
C LEU A 462 14.50 -3.24 -17.19
N ASP A 463 13.91 -4.29 -17.72
CA ASP A 463 14.45 -5.63 -17.57
C ASP A 463 15.85 -5.67 -18.22
N LEU A 464 16.88 -5.83 -17.40
CA LEU A 464 18.27 -5.87 -17.87
C LEU A 464 18.54 -7.02 -18.83
N ASP A 465 17.70 -8.06 -18.80
CA ASP A 465 17.78 -9.22 -19.70
C ASP A 465 17.17 -8.95 -21.07
N GLN A 466 16.49 -7.81 -21.26
CA GLN A 466 15.91 -7.41 -22.53
C GLN A 466 16.60 -6.15 -23.05
N GLN A 467 17.39 -6.27 -24.09
CA GLN A 467 17.87 -5.10 -24.83
C GLN A 467 16.64 -4.34 -25.36
N ALA A 468 16.45 -3.11 -24.89
CA ALA A 468 15.39 -2.25 -25.40
C ALA A 468 15.59 -2.06 -26.90
N PRO A 469 14.63 -2.41 -27.76
CA PRO A 469 14.75 -2.13 -29.18
C PRO A 469 14.88 -0.63 -29.35
N GLN A 470 15.78 -0.18 -30.22
CA GLN A 470 15.86 1.22 -30.61
C GLN A 470 14.52 1.64 -31.19
N PHE A 471 13.94 2.67 -30.59
CA PHE A 471 12.64 3.14 -30.99
C PHE A 471 12.74 4.01 -32.24
N ASN A 472 11.98 3.68 -33.29
CA ASN A 472 11.84 4.50 -34.48
C ASN A 472 10.51 5.27 -34.38
N TYR A 473 10.59 6.58 -34.17
CA TYR A 473 9.42 7.47 -34.08
C TYR A 473 8.50 7.43 -35.31
N SER A 474 9.04 7.14 -36.50
CA SER A 474 8.25 6.98 -37.72
C SER A 474 7.26 5.81 -37.66
N ILE A 475 7.54 4.81 -36.81
CA ILE A 475 6.63 3.68 -36.58
C ILE A 475 5.42 4.07 -35.74
N LEU A 476 5.52 5.14 -34.93
CA LEU A 476 4.41 5.66 -34.16
C LEU A 476 3.43 6.45 -35.04
N GLU A 477 3.91 7.29 -35.95
CA GLU A 477 3.07 8.04 -36.86
C GLU A 477 2.14 7.13 -37.67
N ASP A 478 2.66 5.99 -38.15
CA ASP A 478 1.87 4.99 -38.87
C ASP A 478 0.93 4.16 -37.98
N LYS A 479 1.10 4.15 -36.67
CA LYS A 479 0.47 3.18 -35.77
C LYS A 479 -0.25 3.76 -34.58
N VAL A 480 -0.34 5.08 -34.39
CA VAL A 480 -1.09 5.70 -33.28
C VAL A 480 -2.55 5.20 -33.28
N GLY A 481 -3.14 4.93 -34.45
CA GLY A 481 -4.46 4.32 -34.58
C GLY A 481 -4.49 2.81 -34.32
N THR A 482 -3.35 2.11 -34.34
CA THR A 482 -3.25 0.64 -34.26
C THR A 482 -2.66 0.10 -32.96
N LEU A 483 -2.33 0.98 -32.00
CA LEU A 483 -1.94 0.60 -30.63
C LEU A 483 -3.09 -0.06 -29.85
N LYS A 484 -4.25 -0.19 -30.49
CA LYS A 484 -5.42 -0.88 -29.97
C LYS A 484 -5.06 -2.36 -29.69
N GLY A 485 -4.94 -2.74 -28.42
CA GLY A 485 -4.74 -4.11 -27.98
C GLY A 485 -3.29 -4.62 -27.94
N ARG A 486 -2.29 -3.79 -28.21
CA ARG A 486 -0.89 -4.18 -28.03
C ARG A 486 -0.34 -3.67 -26.70
N ARG A 487 0.53 -4.45 -26.07
CA ARG A 487 1.36 -3.95 -24.98
C ARG A 487 2.05 -2.70 -25.50
N VAL A 488 1.69 -1.54 -24.95
CA VAL A 488 2.57 -0.39 -25.03
C VAL A 488 3.75 -0.79 -24.14
N ASN A 489 4.77 -1.37 -24.77
CA ASN A 489 5.96 -1.73 -24.04
C ASN A 489 6.65 -0.42 -23.69
N PRO A 490 6.75 -0.03 -22.40
CA PRO A 490 7.46 1.20 -22.02
C PRO A 490 8.92 1.17 -22.49
N HIS A 491 9.46 -0.02 -22.79
CA HIS A 491 10.79 -0.18 -23.39
C HIS A 491 10.90 0.44 -24.79
N ILE A 492 9.81 0.55 -25.52
CA ILE A 492 9.82 1.20 -26.83
C ILE A 492 10.12 2.69 -26.70
N PHE A 493 9.88 3.28 -25.55
CA PHE A 493 9.97 4.70 -25.27
C PHE A 493 11.09 5.05 -24.27
N GLY A 494 11.81 4.06 -23.80
CA GLY A 494 12.91 4.22 -22.83
C GLY A 494 14.21 4.59 -23.50
N ILE A 495 14.31 5.82 -23.99
CA ILE A 495 15.57 6.42 -24.40
C ILE A 495 16.17 7.19 -23.24
#